data_956e8935296f31b196d8c266c9a900f8
#
_entry.id   956e8935296f31b196d8c266c9a900f8
#
_cell.length_a   1.000
_cell.length_b   1.000
_cell.length_c   1.000
_cell.angle_alpha   90.00
_cell.angle_beta   90.00
_cell.angle_gamma   90.00
#
_symmetry.space_group_name_H-M   'P 1'
#
loop_
_entity.id
_entity.type
_entity.pdbx_description
1 polymer ?
#
loop_
_entity_poly.entity_id
_entity_poly.type
_entity_poly.pdbx_seq_one_letter_code
_entity_poly.pdbx_strand_id
1 'polypeptide(L)'
;MVQMRGMILAFASVLVVAACDPQDVADQAGRRVASTVVLPVVQLDMPTPMAQRATDCIVRNATAAEVQALARDVAVVAGSSTKATIRGIALRPEASACFAANGVPQVRP
;
A
#
# COMPACT_ATOMS: atom_id res chain seq x y z
N MET A 1 -43.41 -2.96 25.90
CA MET A 1 -43.10 -1.81 25.03
C MET A 1 -41.69 -1.25 25.26
N VAL A 2 -41.24 -1.11 26.52
CA VAL A 2 -39.89 -0.58 26.83
C VAL A 2 -38.77 -1.53 26.36
N GLN A 3 -38.97 -2.83 26.37
CA GLN A 3 -38.00 -3.84 25.91
C GLN A 3 -37.77 -3.86 24.40
N MET A 4 -38.80 -3.51 23.60
CA MET A 4 -38.67 -3.42 22.13
C MET A 4 -37.79 -2.26 21.70
N ARG A 5 -37.78 -1.14 22.45
CA ARG A 5 -36.92 0.01 22.12
C ARG A 5 -35.43 -0.25 22.39
N GLY A 6 -35.14 -1.01 23.46
CA GLY A 6 -33.77 -1.40 23.78
C GLY A 6 -33.18 -2.37 22.74
N MET A 7 -34.03 -3.25 22.21
CA MET A 7 -33.61 -4.23 21.22
C MET A 7 -33.27 -3.59 19.87
N ILE A 8 -34.02 -2.54 19.47
CA ILE A 8 -33.76 -1.79 18.21
C ILE A 8 -32.46 -0.99 18.31
N LEU A 9 -32.14 -0.40 19.45
CA LEU A 9 -30.92 0.34 19.68
C LEU A 9 -29.67 -0.58 19.67
N ALA A 10 -29.80 -1.80 20.19
CA ALA A 10 -28.73 -2.79 20.14
C ALA A 10 -28.43 -3.26 18.72
N PHE A 11 -29.45 -3.40 17.87
CA PHE A 11 -29.31 -3.76 16.48
C PHE A 11 -28.62 -2.65 15.64
N ALA A 12 -28.92 -1.39 15.92
CA ALA A 12 -28.30 -0.26 15.25
C ALA A 12 -26.81 -0.17 15.56
N SER A 13 -26.38 -0.52 16.80
CA SER A 13 -24.96 -0.53 17.19
C SER A 13 -24.17 -1.63 16.49
N VAL A 14 -24.75 -2.79 16.26
CA VAL A 14 -24.11 -3.89 15.53
C VAL A 14 -23.92 -3.54 14.05
N LEU A 15 -24.87 -2.83 13.45
CA LEU A 15 -24.76 -2.40 12.04
C LEU A 15 -23.63 -1.37 11.82
N VAL A 16 -23.34 -0.51 12.79
CA VAL A 16 -22.24 0.46 12.70
C VAL A 16 -20.87 -0.24 12.76
N VAL A 17 -20.72 -1.30 13.55
CA VAL A 17 -19.47 -2.09 13.58
C VAL A 17 -19.28 -2.89 12.29
N ALA A 18 -20.35 -3.36 11.66
CA ALA A 18 -20.30 -4.08 10.38
C ALA A 18 -19.94 -3.20 9.18
N ALA A 19 -19.93 -1.86 9.33
CA ALA A 19 -19.53 -0.93 8.27
C ALA A 19 -18.00 -0.83 8.06
N CYS A 20 -17.16 -1.36 8.98
CA CYS A 20 -15.72 -1.47 8.78
C CYS A 20 -15.43 -2.66 7.87
N ASP A 21 -14.92 -2.39 6.65
CA ASP A 21 -14.55 -3.46 5.71
C ASP A 21 -13.24 -4.12 6.15
N PRO A 22 -13.23 -5.43 6.49
CA PRO A 22 -12.01 -6.14 6.85
C PRO A 22 -10.96 -6.18 5.73
N GLN A 23 -11.39 -6.09 4.48
CA GLN A 23 -10.50 -6.06 3.32
C GLN A 23 -9.70 -4.77 3.25
N ASP A 24 -10.29 -3.63 3.58
CA ASP A 24 -9.58 -2.35 3.62
C ASP A 24 -8.48 -2.36 4.67
N VAL A 25 -8.73 -2.95 5.83
CA VAL A 25 -7.74 -3.10 6.91
C VAL A 25 -6.60 -4.02 6.47
N ALA A 26 -6.91 -5.15 5.86
CA ALA A 26 -5.93 -6.09 5.33
C ALA A 26 -5.08 -5.46 4.21
N ASP A 27 -5.70 -4.69 3.31
CA ASP A 27 -5.00 -4.00 2.23
C ASP A 27 -4.02 -2.95 2.79
N GLN A 28 -4.44 -2.14 3.76
CA GLN A 28 -3.57 -1.17 4.41
C GLN A 28 -2.39 -1.83 5.13
N ALA A 29 -2.62 -2.92 5.84
CA ALA A 29 -1.57 -3.68 6.50
C ALA A 29 -0.58 -4.26 5.48
N GLY A 30 -1.06 -4.83 4.39
CA GLY A 30 -0.25 -5.34 3.29
C GLY A 30 0.61 -4.25 2.64
N ARG A 31 0.05 -3.06 2.44
CA ARG A 31 0.79 -1.91 1.88
C ARG A 31 1.89 -1.42 2.81
N ARG A 32 1.67 -1.43 4.11
CA ARG A 32 2.73 -1.10 5.09
C ARG A 32 3.88 -2.09 5.02
N VAL A 33 3.58 -3.38 4.94
CA VAL A 33 4.59 -4.43 4.79
C VAL A 33 5.32 -4.26 3.45
N ALA A 34 4.60 -4.06 2.36
CA ALA A 34 5.19 -3.81 1.04
C ALA A 34 6.14 -2.61 1.05
N SER A 35 5.80 -1.54 1.75
CA SER A 35 6.66 -0.37 1.91
C SER A 35 8.02 -0.71 2.54
N THR A 36 8.05 -1.64 3.49
CA THR A 36 9.32 -2.09 4.10
C THR A 36 10.22 -2.87 3.13
N VAL A 37 9.63 -3.47 2.10
CA VAL A 37 10.36 -4.16 1.03
C VAL A 37 10.83 -3.19 -0.04
N VAL A 38 9.97 -2.24 -0.43
CA VAL A 38 10.26 -1.28 -1.52
C VAL A 38 11.30 -0.25 -1.11
N LEU A 39 11.22 0.29 0.10
CA LEU A 39 12.08 1.37 0.56
C LEU A 39 13.58 1.07 0.43
N PRO A 40 14.11 -0.07 0.89
CA PRO A 40 15.54 -0.37 0.73
C PRO A 40 16.00 -0.43 -0.73
N VAL A 41 15.14 -0.91 -1.63
CA VAL A 41 15.45 -0.98 -3.06
C VAL A 41 15.55 0.41 -3.65
N VAL A 42 14.61 1.28 -3.34
CA VAL A 42 14.58 2.67 -3.83
C VAL A 42 15.73 3.49 -3.25
N GLN A 43 16.12 3.23 -2.00
CA GLN A 43 17.25 3.91 -1.34
C GLN A 43 18.60 3.64 -2.01
N LEU A 44 18.73 2.61 -2.83
CA LEU A 44 19.94 2.37 -3.60
C LEU A 44 20.21 3.48 -4.63
N ASP A 45 19.15 4.13 -5.11
CA ASP A 45 19.22 5.07 -6.22
C ASP A 45 18.95 6.52 -5.80
N MET A 46 18.47 6.77 -4.58
CA MET A 46 18.12 8.12 -4.16
C MET A 46 18.21 8.30 -2.65
N PRO A 47 18.35 9.56 -2.15
CA PRO A 47 18.37 9.85 -0.72
C PRO A 47 17.10 9.45 0.00
N THR A 48 17.20 9.15 1.29
CA THR A 48 16.10 8.62 2.11
C THR A 48 14.81 9.45 2.05
N PRO A 49 14.80 10.78 2.19
CA PRO A 49 13.54 11.54 2.11
C PRO A 49 12.83 11.42 0.78
N MET A 50 13.59 11.37 -0.31
CA MET A 50 13.07 11.19 -1.65
C MET A 50 12.61 9.74 -1.87
N ALA A 51 13.37 8.77 -1.37
CA ALA A 51 13.04 7.35 -1.43
C ALA A 51 11.73 7.04 -0.70
N GLN A 52 11.46 7.69 0.42
CA GLN A 52 10.18 7.54 1.13
C GLN A 52 9.00 8.02 0.29
N ARG A 53 9.12 9.16 -0.37
CA ARG A 53 8.07 9.68 -1.27
C ARG A 53 7.87 8.78 -2.48
N ALA A 54 8.96 8.29 -3.07
CA ALA A 54 8.91 7.35 -4.17
C ALA A 54 8.24 6.02 -3.76
N THR A 55 8.57 5.51 -2.59
CA THR A 55 7.97 4.30 -2.02
C THR A 55 6.45 4.46 -1.85
N ASP A 56 6.00 5.58 -1.31
CA ASP A 56 4.57 5.88 -1.17
C ASP A 56 3.86 5.87 -2.53
N CYS A 57 4.46 6.48 -3.55
CA CYS A 57 3.91 6.49 -4.90
C CYS A 57 3.81 5.09 -5.49
N ILE A 58 4.85 4.27 -5.33
CA ILE A 58 4.90 2.91 -5.85
C ILE A 58 3.84 2.04 -5.17
N VAL A 59 3.78 2.06 -3.85
CA VAL A 59 2.85 1.22 -3.09
C VAL A 59 1.39 1.62 -3.32
N ARG A 60 1.09 2.92 -3.45
CA ARG A 60 -0.26 3.38 -3.78
C ARG A 60 -0.74 2.91 -5.15
N ASN A 61 0.15 2.78 -6.11
CA ASN A 61 -0.18 2.38 -7.47
C ASN A 61 0.02 0.89 -7.73
N ALA A 62 0.38 0.11 -6.72
CA ALA A 62 0.45 -1.33 -6.78
C ALA A 62 -0.95 -1.95 -6.71
N THR A 63 -1.18 -3.00 -7.50
CA THR A 63 -2.39 -3.82 -7.36
C THR A 63 -2.35 -4.63 -6.07
N ALA A 64 -3.51 -5.15 -5.63
CA ALA A 64 -3.57 -6.02 -4.46
C ALA A 64 -2.66 -7.24 -4.60
N ALA A 65 -2.59 -7.85 -5.79
CA ALA A 65 -1.72 -8.98 -6.08
C ALA A 65 -0.24 -8.60 -5.98
N GLU A 66 0.14 -7.44 -6.46
CA GLU A 66 1.51 -6.92 -6.37
C GLU A 66 1.90 -6.60 -4.92
N VAL A 67 1.00 -6.01 -4.15
CA VAL A 67 1.20 -5.77 -2.72
C VAL A 67 1.46 -7.08 -1.97
N GLN A 68 0.67 -8.11 -2.27
CA GLN A 68 0.87 -9.43 -1.66
C GLN A 68 2.20 -10.06 -2.07
N ALA A 69 2.58 -9.94 -3.34
CA ALA A 69 3.86 -10.44 -3.83
C ALA A 69 5.05 -9.76 -3.15
N LEU A 70 5.00 -8.43 -3.01
CA LEU A 70 6.02 -7.67 -2.30
C LEU A 70 6.06 -8.02 -0.80
N ALA A 71 4.91 -8.18 -0.17
CA ALA A 71 4.82 -8.53 1.24
C ALA A 71 5.42 -9.91 1.56
N ARG A 72 5.41 -10.85 0.62
CA ARG A 72 6.05 -12.16 0.79
C ARG A 72 7.58 -12.05 0.88
N ASP A 73 8.16 -11.01 0.33
CA ASP A 73 9.60 -10.82 0.27
C ASP A 73 10.16 -10.05 1.49
N VAL A 74 9.35 -9.78 2.50
CA VAL A 74 9.73 -8.95 3.66
C VAL A 74 10.93 -9.49 4.45
N ALA A 75 11.11 -10.80 4.48
CA ALA A 75 12.17 -11.46 5.25
C ALA A 75 13.38 -11.90 4.39
N VAL A 76 13.39 -11.54 3.10
CA VAL A 76 14.44 -11.95 2.16
C VAL A 76 15.08 -10.74 1.50
N VAL A 77 16.30 -10.89 1.02
CA VAL A 77 16.97 -9.87 0.21
C VAL A 77 16.23 -9.75 -1.12
N ALA A 78 15.92 -8.51 -1.54
CA ALA A 78 15.22 -8.25 -2.79
C ALA A 78 15.99 -8.82 -3.99
N GLY A 79 15.39 -9.81 -4.65
CA GLY A 79 15.92 -10.41 -5.86
C GLY A 79 15.50 -9.68 -7.13
N SER A 80 15.87 -10.24 -8.28
CA SER A 80 15.55 -9.66 -9.59
C SER A 80 14.05 -9.55 -9.86
N SER A 81 13.25 -10.52 -9.39
CA SER A 81 11.79 -10.50 -9.56
C SER A 81 11.14 -9.39 -8.72
N THR A 82 11.58 -9.18 -7.48
CA THR A 82 11.11 -8.09 -6.63
C THR A 82 11.42 -6.74 -7.25
N LYS A 83 12.65 -6.55 -7.72
CA LYS A 83 13.08 -5.32 -8.39
C LYS A 83 12.31 -5.07 -9.68
N ALA A 84 12.03 -6.13 -10.46
CA ALA A 84 11.25 -6.04 -11.69
C ALA A 84 9.80 -5.62 -11.39
N THR A 85 9.19 -6.15 -10.35
CA THR A 85 7.83 -5.77 -9.91
C THR A 85 7.79 -4.28 -9.52
N ILE A 86 8.73 -3.83 -8.70
CA ILE A 86 8.83 -2.43 -8.26
C ILE A 86 9.02 -1.51 -9.47
N ARG A 87 9.92 -1.85 -10.38
CA ARG A 87 10.18 -1.08 -11.60
C ARG A 87 8.94 -1.00 -12.50
N GLY A 88 8.24 -2.12 -12.68
CA GLY A 88 7.02 -2.17 -13.47
C GLY A 88 5.93 -1.24 -12.93
N ILE A 89 5.77 -1.16 -11.62
CA ILE A 89 4.83 -0.23 -10.99
C ILE A 89 5.29 1.21 -11.19
N ALA A 90 6.57 1.49 -10.95
CA ALA A 90 7.15 2.84 -11.04
C ALA A 90 7.06 3.45 -12.44
N LEU A 91 7.03 2.62 -13.49
CA LEU A 91 6.91 3.05 -14.88
C LEU A 91 5.47 3.32 -15.33
N ARG A 92 4.47 3.00 -14.52
CA ARG A 92 3.07 3.28 -14.87
C ARG A 92 2.80 4.78 -14.90
N PRO A 93 1.89 5.27 -15.78
CA PRO A 93 1.55 6.69 -15.86
C PRO A 93 1.10 7.29 -14.53
N GLU A 94 0.32 6.56 -13.76
CA GLU A 94 -0.18 7.00 -12.45
C GLU A 94 0.96 7.18 -11.44
N ALA A 95 1.92 6.26 -11.41
CA ALA A 95 3.11 6.37 -10.56
C ALA A 95 4.00 7.52 -11.00
N SER A 96 4.21 7.69 -12.30
CA SER A 96 4.95 8.82 -12.87
C SER A 96 4.35 10.16 -12.49
N ALA A 97 3.03 10.28 -12.55
CA ALA A 97 2.31 11.48 -12.12
C ALA A 97 2.48 11.75 -10.62
N CYS A 98 2.44 10.71 -9.80
CA CYS A 98 2.70 10.80 -8.36
C CYS A 98 4.14 11.28 -8.08
N PHE A 99 5.12 10.75 -8.79
CA PHE A 99 6.52 11.17 -8.67
C PHE A 99 6.66 12.66 -9.00
N ALA A 100 6.09 13.10 -10.13
CA ALA A 100 6.14 14.49 -10.53
C ALA A 100 5.51 15.41 -9.48
N ALA A 101 4.37 15.03 -8.91
CA ALA A 101 3.67 15.79 -7.87
C ALA A 101 4.46 15.87 -6.55
N ASN A 102 5.36 14.94 -6.29
CA ASN A 102 6.14 14.86 -5.05
C ASN A 102 7.63 15.21 -5.22
N GLY A 103 8.02 15.74 -6.37
CA GLY A 103 9.39 16.12 -6.64
C GLY A 103 10.37 14.95 -6.74
N VAL A 104 9.87 13.77 -7.11
CA VAL A 104 10.67 12.57 -7.31
C VAL A 104 11.04 12.45 -8.79
N PRO A 105 12.33 12.18 -9.14
CA PRO A 105 12.73 11.97 -10.54
C PRO A 105 12.00 10.78 -11.16
N GLN A 106 11.72 10.89 -12.46
CA GLN A 106 11.10 9.80 -13.22
C GLN A 106 12.05 8.62 -13.36
N VAL A 107 11.51 7.41 -13.26
CA VAL A 107 12.26 6.19 -13.50
C VAL A 107 12.47 6.02 -15.01
N ARG A 108 13.69 5.75 -15.40
CA ARG A 108 14.02 5.48 -16.82
C ARG A 108 13.68 4.03 -17.16
N PRO A 109 13.06 3.81 -18.33
CA PRO A 109 12.80 2.44 -18.80
C PRO A 109 14.07 1.61 -19.00
#